data_dee36eedbc1be361faaf40480443aab9
#
_entry.id   dee36eedbc1be361faaf40480443aab9
#
_cell.length_a   1.000
_cell.length_b   1.000
_cell.length_c   1.000
_cell.angle_alpha   90.00
_cell.angle_beta   90.00
_cell.angle_gamma   90.00
#
_symmetry.space_group_name_H-M   'P 1'
#
loop_
_entity.id
_entity.type
_entity.pdbx_description
1 polymer ?
#
loop_
_entity_poly.entity_id
_entity_poly.type
_entity_poly.pdbx_seq_one_letter_code
_entity_poly.pdbx_strand_id
1 'polypeptide(L)'
;SVAIQPDLARVREDAMQLLRRDAMIGERVEPLIGQGREFEALTDYQRGMERRMIDWKRSARHSRLLAKEYRAETANSLVLAIDSGRLMGEPVAGLPRIDRAVAAALLTAFVALKAGDGVRLFSFDSHPHIASGAVRGTQSFAQLQRLAADIDYSTQETNFTLGLTSLDARLDRRSLVVIFTDFVDPASAELMLRTVGRLTAKHVVLFLIMRDEELESVVDAVPQDSEAVARAVVAGTLLRERKLVIERLRLAGADVLEADWRDMGPQLVGRYLDIVKAQRL
;
A
#
# COMPACT_ATOMS: atom_id res chain seq x y z
N SER A 1 25.95 2.30 -12.61
CA SER A 1 24.89 1.64 -11.80
C SER A 1 23.95 0.93 -12.76
N VAL A 2 23.81 -0.37 -12.59
CA VAL A 2 22.81 -1.17 -13.33
C VAL A 2 21.52 -1.06 -12.53
N ALA A 3 20.52 -0.33 -13.04
CA ALA A 3 19.21 -0.30 -12.45
C ALA A 3 18.58 -1.70 -12.61
N ILE A 4 18.43 -2.43 -11.52
CA ILE A 4 17.69 -3.70 -11.49
C ILE A 4 16.21 -3.34 -11.54
N GLN A 5 15.62 -3.40 -12.74
CA GLN A 5 14.18 -3.22 -12.87
C GLN A 5 13.47 -4.53 -12.52
N PRO A 6 12.42 -4.51 -11.69
CA PRO A 6 11.57 -5.69 -11.46
C PRO A 6 11.04 -6.22 -12.79
N ASP A 7 10.91 -7.55 -12.91
CA ASP A 7 10.31 -8.17 -14.11
C ASP A 7 8.83 -7.79 -14.23
N LEU A 8 8.58 -6.79 -15.04
CA LEU A 8 7.28 -6.15 -15.21
C LEU A 8 6.26 -7.05 -15.92
N ALA A 9 6.73 -7.98 -16.75
CA ALA A 9 5.86 -8.96 -17.39
C ALA A 9 5.27 -9.89 -16.33
N ARG A 10 6.10 -10.35 -15.40
CA ARG A 10 5.72 -11.19 -14.27
C ARG A 10 4.76 -10.47 -13.32
N VAL A 11 5.05 -9.22 -12.95
CA VAL A 11 4.16 -8.40 -12.10
C VAL A 11 2.76 -8.26 -12.71
N ARG A 12 2.67 -8.04 -14.03
CA ARG A 12 1.37 -7.95 -14.72
C ARG A 12 0.66 -9.30 -14.80
N GLU A 13 1.38 -10.37 -15.04
CA GLU A 13 0.83 -11.72 -15.13
C GLU A 13 0.28 -12.17 -13.78
N ASP A 14 1.04 -12.00 -12.70
CA ASP A 14 0.63 -12.28 -11.33
C ASP A 14 -0.61 -11.45 -10.93
N ALA A 15 -0.65 -10.16 -11.28
CA ALA A 15 -1.81 -9.30 -11.04
C ALA A 15 -3.05 -9.78 -11.78
N MET A 16 -2.89 -10.23 -13.04
CA MET A 16 -4.00 -10.75 -13.83
C MET A 16 -4.52 -12.08 -13.31
N GLN A 17 -3.66 -12.95 -12.81
CA GLN A 17 -4.05 -14.21 -12.17
C GLN A 17 -4.84 -13.95 -10.89
N LEU A 18 -4.37 -13.04 -10.02
CA LEU A 18 -5.05 -12.66 -8.79
C LEU A 18 -6.44 -12.08 -9.06
N LEU A 19 -6.55 -11.18 -10.04
CA LEU A 19 -7.84 -10.58 -10.41
C LEU A 19 -8.82 -11.59 -11.03
N ARG A 20 -8.32 -12.58 -11.79
CA ARG A 20 -9.17 -13.68 -12.31
C ARG A 20 -9.68 -14.55 -11.17
N ARG A 21 -8.84 -14.86 -10.20
CA ARG A 21 -9.22 -15.65 -9.03
C ARG A 21 -10.30 -14.94 -8.20
N ASP A 22 -10.17 -13.62 -8.00
CA ASP A 22 -11.16 -12.81 -7.28
C ASP A 22 -12.48 -12.68 -8.06
N ALA A 23 -12.42 -12.53 -9.39
CA ALA A 23 -13.60 -12.52 -10.24
C ALA A 23 -14.35 -13.87 -10.28
N MET A 24 -13.66 -15.00 -10.08
CA MET A 24 -14.29 -16.33 -9.99
C MET A 24 -14.97 -16.56 -8.63
N ILE A 25 -14.63 -15.80 -7.58
CA ILE A 25 -15.26 -15.89 -6.25
C ILE A 25 -16.60 -15.12 -6.20
N GLY A 26 -16.96 -14.41 -7.28
CA GLY A 26 -18.36 -14.08 -7.56
C GLY A 26 -18.94 -12.88 -6.82
N GLU A 27 -18.17 -11.88 -6.41
CA GLU A 27 -18.74 -10.58 -6.01
C GLU A 27 -18.45 -9.51 -7.06
N ARG A 28 -19.46 -9.23 -7.87
CA ARG A 28 -19.54 -7.96 -8.61
C ARG A 28 -19.54 -6.83 -7.58
N VAL A 29 -18.52 -6.00 -7.60
CA VAL A 29 -18.61 -4.66 -7.01
C VAL A 29 -19.64 -3.91 -7.87
N GLU A 30 -20.89 -3.87 -7.44
CA GLU A 30 -21.87 -3.00 -8.07
C GLU A 30 -21.40 -1.55 -7.90
N PRO A 31 -21.39 -0.75 -8.98
CA PRO A 31 -21.03 0.65 -8.86
C PRO A 31 -22.08 1.34 -7.98
N LEU A 32 -21.66 1.83 -6.82
CA LEU A 32 -22.49 2.63 -5.94
C LEU A 32 -22.85 3.94 -6.65
N ILE A 33 -24.13 4.12 -6.96
CA ILE A 33 -24.66 5.39 -7.45
C ILE A 33 -24.59 6.40 -6.30
N GLY A 34 -23.78 7.44 -6.44
CA GLY A 34 -23.57 8.43 -5.38
C GLY A 34 -23.31 9.85 -5.91
N GLN A 35 -23.09 10.79 -5.00
CA GLN A 35 -22.88 12.22 -5.31
C GLN A 35 -21.47 12.53 -5.85
N GLY A 36 -21.00 11.81 -6.90
CA GLY A 36 -19.73 12.08 -7.55
C GLY A 36 -19.78 13.28 -8.52
N ARG A 37 -18.60 13.73 -8.95
CA ARG A 37 -18.46 14.81 -9.95
C ARG A 37 -18.28 14.29 -11.38
N GLU A 38 -18.08 13.00 -11.56
CA GLU A 38 -17.88 12.44 -12.89
C GLU A 38 -19.23 12.05 -13.52
N PHE A 39 -19.52 12.65 -14.66
CA PHE A 39 -20.75 12.40 -15.42
C PHE A 39 -20.72 10.98 -16.01
N GLU A 40 -21.65 10.12 -15.62
CA GLU A 40 -21.74 8.75 -16.14
C GLU A 40 -22.81 8.62 -17.23
N ALA A 41 -24.02 9.09 -16.96
CA ALA A 41 -25.13 8.93 -17.87
C ALA A 41 -26.19 10.03 -17.71
N LEU A 42 -27.12 10.07 -18.66
CA LEU A 42 -28.40 10.79 -18.53
C LEU A 42 -29.48 9.77 -18.28
N THR A 43 -30.20 9.96 -17.20
CA THR A 43 -31.39 9.17 -16.86
C THR A 43 -32.64 10.06 -16.84
N ASP A 44 -33.79 9.48 -16.92
CA ASP A 44 -35.05 10.25 -16.78
C ASP A 44 -35.14 10.74 -15.33
N TYR A 45 -35.44 12.05 -15.16
CA TYR A 45 -35.60 12.65 -13.83
C TYR A 45 -36.79 12.02 -13.11
N GLN A 46 -36.51 11.44 -11.93
CA GLN A 46 -37.55 10.88 -11.06
C GLN A 46 -37.85 11.77 -9.86
N ARG A 47 -39.09 11.68 -9.33
CA ARG A 47 -39.46 12.37 -8.10
C ARG A 47 -38.61 11.89 -6.93
N GLY A 48 -37.92 12.83 -6.29
CA GLY A 48 -36.95 12.54 -5.20
C GLY A 48 -35.51 12.85 -5.57
N MET A 49 -35.17 12.98 -6.86
CA MET A 49 -33.83 13.45 -7.27
C MET A 49 -33.70 14.96 -7.01
N GLU A 50 -32.49 15.41 -6.70
CA GLU A 50 -32.20 16.83 -6.50
C GLU A 50 -32.35 17.62 -7.81
N ARG A 51 -33.03 18.75 -7.75
CA ARG A 51 -33.26 19.62 -8.94
C ARG A 51 -31.97 20.10 -9.60
N ARG A 52 -30.86 20.20 -8.86
CA ARG A 52 -29.54 20.59 -9.39
C ARG A 52 -28.95 19.54 -10.35
N MET A 53 -29.45 18.31 -10.33
CA MET A 53 -28.99 17.23 -11.24
C MET A 53 -29.67 17.33 -12.61
N ILE A 54 -30.71 18.16 -12.81
CA ILE A 54 -31.39 18.30 -14.08
C ILE A 54 -30.48 18.97 -15.11
N ASP A 55 -30.27 18.29 -16.24
CA ASP A 55 -29.62 18.89 -17.42
C ASP A 55 -30.67 19.63 -18.27
N TRP A 56 -30.89 20.89 -17.95
CA TRP A 56 -31.87 21.73 -18.64
C TRP A 56 -31.63 21.82 -20.15
N LYS A 57 -30.36 21.85 -20.59
CA LYS A 57 -30.01 21.97 -22.01
C LYS A 57 -30.39 20.72 -22.80
N ARG A 58 -30.17 19.54 -22.26
CA ARG A 58 -30.53 18.28 -22.89
C ARG A 58 -31.98 17.93 -22.71
N SER A 59 -32.58 18.26 -21.56
CA SER A 59 -34.02 18.12 -21.32
C SER A 59 -34.85 18.88 -22.35
N ALA A 60 -34.45 20.12 -22.68
CA ALA A 60 -35.12 20.93 -23.69
C ALA A 60 -35.09 20.32 -25.12
N ARG A 61 -34.03 19.56 -25.43
CA ARG A 61 -33.88 18.89 -26.75
C ARG A 61 -34.69 17.62 -26.85
N HIS A 62 -34.91 16.93 -25.74
CA HIS A 62 -35.55 15.62 -25.70
C HIS A 62 -37.01 15.67 -25.21
N SER A 63 -37.57 16.86 -24.94
CA SER A 63 -38.94 17.06 -24.46
C SER A 63 -39.31 16.24 -23.20
N ARG A 64 -38.30 15.89 -22.39
CA ARG A 64 -38.43 15.18 -21.11
C ARG A 64 -37.38 15.65 -20.17
N LEU A 65 -37.63 15.58 -18.84
CA LEU A 65 -36.67 15.98 -17.84
C LEU A 65 -35.59 14.88 -17.73
N LEU A 66 -34.34 15.25 -18.03
CA LEU A 66 -33.18 14.39 -17.91
C LEU A 66 -32.32 14.87 -16.74
N ALA A 67 -31.95 13.94 -15.88
CA ALA A 67 -31.01 14.16 -14.79
C ALA A 67 -29.62 13.62 -15.16
N LYS A 68 -28.62 14.35 -14.75
CA LYS A 68 -27.23 13.87 -14.81
C LYS A 68 -27.04 12.86 -13.70
N GLU A 69 -26.75 11.65 -14.07
CA GLU A 69 -26.29 10.62 -13.16
C GLU A 69 -24.79 10.75 -13.00
N TYR A 70 -24.35 10.99 -11.78
CA TYR A 70 -22.96 11.08 -11.45
C TYR A 70 -22.54 9.79 -10.75
N ARG A 71 -21.48 9.19 -11.25
CA ARG A 71 -20.84 8.10 -10.52
C ARG A 71 -20.31 8.65 -9.21
N ALA A 72 -20.63 7.99 -8.09
CA ALA A 72 -19.91 8.28 -6.86
C ALA A 72 -18.42 8.12 -7.16
N GLU A 73 -17.63 9.15 -6.92
CA GLU A 73 -16.17 9.00 -6.90
C GLU A 73 -15.80 8.12 -5.68
N THR A 74 -16.11 6.84 -5.76
CA THR A 74 -15.70 5.83 -4.78
C THR A 74 -14.28 5.36 -5.04
N ALA A 75 -13.56 6.07 -5.91
CA ALA A 75 -12.15 5.78 -6.14
C ALA A 75 -11.38 5.99 -4.83
N ASN A 76 -10.95 4.90 -4.24
CA ASN A 76 -10.14 4.91 -3.03
C ASN A 76 -8.78 5.57 -3.31
N SER A 77 -8.09 5.94 -2.25
CA SER A 77 -6.74 6.47 -2.33
C SER A 77 -5.77 5.49 -1.69
N LEU A 78 -4.91 4.91 -2.51
CA LEU A 78 -3.82 4.04 -2.09
C LEU A 78 -2.50 4.81 -2.11
N VAL A 79 -1.76 4.76 -1.03
CA VAL A 79 -0.42 5.33 -0.91
C VAL A 79 0.56 4.21 -0.59
N LEU A 80 1.56 4.04 -1.43
CA LEU A 80 2.63 3.07 -1.28
C LEU A 80 3.87 3.83 -0.79
N ALA A 81 4.15 3.72 0.50
CA ALA A 81 5.26 4.40 1.17
C ALA A 81 6.41 3.41 1.40
N ILE A 82 7.50 3.58 0.67
CA ILE A 82 8.64 2.67 0.68
C ILE A 82 9.76 3.32 1.49
N ASP A 83 10.12 2.66 2.58
CA ASP A 83 11.34 2.92 3.30
C ASP A 83 12.53 2.49 2.44
N SER A 84 13.47 3.39 2.21
CA SER A 84 14.71 3.14 1.47
C SER A 84 15.97 3.22 2.35
N GLY A 85 15.80 3.24 3.67
CA GLY A 85 16.89 3.30 4.61
C GLY A 85 17.74 2.04 4.64
N ARG A 86 18.83 2.09 5.41
CA ARG A 86 19.88 1.07 5.45
C ARG A 86 19.36 -0.37 5.60
N LEU A 87 18.37 -0.59 6.48
CA LEU A 87 17.83 -1.94 6.74
C LEU A 87 17.14 -2.53 5.50
N MET A 88 16.52 -1.70 4.68
CA MET A 88 15.87 -2.14 3.45
C MET A 88 16.86 -2.52 2.34
N GLY A 89 18.13 -2.14 2.47
CA GLY A 89 19.23 -2.58 1.61
C GLY A 89 19.74 -3.99 1.93
N GLU A 90 19.40 -4.56 3.10
CA GLU A 90 19.83 -5.91 3.48
C GLU A 90 19.18 -6.99 2.60
N PRO A 91 19.94 -8.00 2.14
CA PRO A 91 19.42 -9.03 1.26
C PRO A 91 18.54 -10.03 2.02
N VAL A 92 17.46 -10.47 1.36
CA VAL A 92 16.66 -11.64 1.74
C VAL A 92 16.60 -12.58 0.55
N ALA A 93 17.08 -13.79 0.71
CA ALA A 93 17.21 -14.77 -0.37
C ALA A 93 17.89 -14.18 -1.64
N GLY A 94 19.01 -13.48 -1.44
CA GLY A 94 19.86 -12.95 -2.51
C GLY A 94 19.42 -11.66 -3.19
N LEU A 95 18.30 -11.06 -2.77
CA LEU A 95 17.84 -9.74 -3.26
C LEU A 95 17.58 -8.79 -2.08
N PRO A 96 17.91 -7.50 -2.22
CA PRO A 96 17.59 -6.49 -1.21
C PRO A 96 16.09 -6.46 -0.87
N ARG A 97 15.77 -6.22 0.40
CA ARG A 97 14.38 -6.10 0.88
C ARG A 97 13.60 -5.04 0.11
N ILE A 98 14.26 -3.93 -0.23
CA ILE A 98 13.65 -2.83 -0.97
C ILE A 98 13.17 -3.27 -2.37
N ASP A 99 13.91 -4.12 -3.08
CA ASP A 99 13.51 -4.59 -4.41
C ASP A 99 12.25 -5.46 -4.33
N ARG A 100 12.15 -6.28 -3.29
CA ARG A 100 10.96 -7.08 -3.02
C ARG A 100 9.76 -6.21 -2.64
N ALA A 101 9.99 -5.17 -1.81
CA ALA A 101 8.99 -4.18 -1.45
C ALA A 101 8.48 -3.42 -2.68
N VAL A 102 9.38 -2.96 -3.55
CA VAL A 102 9.02 -2.29 -4.82
C VAL A 102 8.20 -3.20 -5.72
N ALA A 103 8.59 -4.48 -5.85
CA ALA A 103 7.84 -5.45 -6.66
C ALA A 103 6.40 -5.63 -6.12
N ALA A 104 6.24 -5.82 -4.81
CA ALA A 104 4.93 -5.96 -4.17
C ALA A 104 4.09 -4.67 -4.26
N ALA A 105 4.73 -3.50 -4.12
CA ALA A 105 4.10 -2.20 -4.29
C ALA A 105 3.58 -2.02 -5.73
N LEU A 106 4.37 -2.32 -6.75
CA LEU A 106 3.97 -2.22 -8.15
C LEU A 106 2.85 -3.20 -8.50
N LEU A 107 2.89 -4.43 -7.97
CA LEU A 107 1.81 -5.40 -8.15
C LEU A 107 0.48 -4.85 -7.60
N THR A 108 0.50 -4.34 -6.38
CA THR A 108 -0.69 -3.76 -5.73
C THR A 108 -1.15 -2.49 -6.45
N ALA A 109 -0.21 -1.63 -6.88
CA ALA A 109 -0.51 -0.44 -7.69
C ALA A 109 -1.25 -0.79 -8.97
N PHE A 110 -0.81 -1.82 -9.69
CA PHE A 110 -1.47 -2.25 -10.92
C PHE A 110 -2.91 -2.71 -10.68
N VAL A 111 -3.13 -3.50 -9.62
CA VAL A 111 -4.47 -3.97 -9.23
C VAL A 111 -5.37 -2.79 -8.85
N ALA A 112 -4.88 -1.84 -8.04
CA ALA A 112 -5.61 -0.66 -7.63
C ALA A 112 -5.96 0.26 -8.81
N LEU A 113 -5.01 0.52 -9.73
CA LEU A 113 -5.26 1.29 -10.94
C LEU A 113 -6.29 0.62 -11.85
N LYS A 114 -6.29 -0.71 -11.93
CA LYS A 114 -7.29 -1.47 -12.70
C LYS A 114 -8.68 -1.42 -12.05
N ALA A 115 -8.74 -1.36 -10.72
CA ALA A 115 -9.98 -1.15 -9.98
C ALA A 115 -10.51 0.30 -10.08
N GLY A 116 -9.74 1.23 -10.67
CA GLY A 116 -10.10 2.65 -10.81
C GLY A 116 -9.65 3.53 -9.65
N ASP A 117 -8.93 2.98 -8.68
CA ASP A 117 -8.42 3.73 -7.52
C ASP A 117 -7.26 4.66 -7.88
N GLY A 118 -7.09 5.71 -7.08
CA GLY A 118 -5.96 6.62 -7.19
C GLY A 118 -4.75 6.07 -6.43
N VAL A 119 -3.58 6.02 -7.07
CA VAL A 119 -2.36 5.49 -6.46
C VAL A 119 -1.30 6.58 -6.35
N ARG A 120 -0.62 6.67 -5.22
CA ARG A 120 0.54 7.52 -4.96
C ARG A 120 1.74 6.67 -4.56
N LEU A 121 2.93 7.05 -5.01
CA LEU A 121 4.19 6.48 -4.56
C LEU A 121 4.93 7.50 -3.72
N PHE A 122 5.45 7.07 -2.59
CA PHE A 122 6.26 7.85 -1.69
C PHE A 122 7.48 7.04 -1.27
N SER A 123 8.67 7.62 -1.23
CA SER A 123 9.84 6.98 -0.66
C SER A 123 10.58 7.91 0.29
N PHE A 124 11.21 7.34 1.30
CA PHE A 124 11.94 8.06 2.33
C PHE A 124 13.00 7.20 2.99
N ASP A 125 14.03 7.84 3.48
CA ASP A 125 15.03 7.30 4.41
C ASP A 125 15.23 8.29 5.56
N SER A 126 16.39 8.92 5.69
CA SER A 126 16.66 10.02 6.60
C SER A 126 15.82 11.27 6.27
N HIS A 127 15.34 11.37 5.02
CA HIS A 127 14.44 12.41 4.50
C HIS A 127 13.55 11.86 3.36
N PRO A 128 12.47 12.58 2.99
CA PRO A 128 11.66 12.20 1.84
C PRO A 128 12.41 12.39 0.52
N HIS A 129 12.28 11.40 -0.40
CA HIS A 129 12.87 11.43 -1.73
C HIS A 129 11.80 11.58 -2.81
N ILE A 130 10.96 10.56 -2.97
CA ILE A 130 9.91 10.54 -4.00
C ILE A 130 8.58 10.87 -3.33
N ALA A 131 7.83 11.79 -3.94
CA ALA A 131 6.47 12.11 -3.53
C ALA A 131 5.63 12.35 -4.80
N SER A 132 5.01 11.31 -5.33
CA SER A 132 4.16 11.44 -6.51
C SER A 132 2.83 12.09 -6.20
N GLY A 133 2.22 12.74 -7.19
CA GLY A 133 0.79 13.01 -7.20
C GLY A 133 -0.02 11.70 -7.29
N ALA A 134 -1.33 11.78 -7.05
CA ALA A 134 -2.22 10.66 -7.31
C ALA A 134 -2.35 10.42 -8.82
N VAL A 135 -2.06 9.20 -9.27
CA VAL A 135 -2.28 8.77 -10.65
C VAL A 135 -3.44 7.80 -10.71
N ARG A 136 -4.16 7.76 -11.82
CA ARG A 136 -5.33 6.89 -12.04
C ARG A 136 -5.26 6.22 -13.41
N GLY A 137 -5.93 5.07 -13.50
CA GLY A 137 -6.02 4.28 -14.74
C GLY A 137 -4.72 3.55 -15.08
N THR A 138 -4.87 2.42 -15.73
CA THR A 138 -3.75 1.51 -16.04
C THR A 138 -2.69 2.11 -16.95
N GLN A 139 -3.04 3.12 -17.76
CA GLN A 139 -2.09 3.87 -18.60
C GLN A 139 -1.03 4.63 -17.78
N SER A 140 -1.35 4.99 -16.52
CA SER A 140 -0.44 5.70 -15.62
C SER A 140 0.56 4.76 -14.92
N PHE A 141 0.41 3.43 -15.08
CA PHE A 141 1.28 2.45 -14.43
C PHE A 141 2.75 2.65 -14.81
N ALA A 142 3.04 2.95 -16.09
CA ALA A 142 4.40 3.22 -16.56
C ALA A 142 5.05 4.45 -15.88
N GLN A 143 4.26 5.39 -15.39
CA GLN A 143 4.77 6.52 -14.60
C GLN A 143 5.21 6.05 -13.21
N LEU A 144 4.40 5.23 -12.52
CA LEU A 144 4.78 4.67 -11.22
C LEU A 144 6.02 3.78 -11.32
N GLN A 145 6.14 3.01 -12.41
CA GLN A 145 7.30 2.17 -12.66
C GLN A 145 8.60 2.98 -12.79
N ARG A 146 8.56 4.10 -13.53
CA ARG A 146 9.71 5.00 -13.66
C ARG A 146 10.09 5.60 -12.31
N LEU A 147 9.12 6.10 -11.56
CA LEU A 147 9.37 6.64 -10.21
C LEU A 147 9.92 5.56 -9.26
N ALA A 148 9.42 4.34 -9.34
CA ALA A 148 9.92 3.23 -8.53
C ALA A 148 11.37 2.83 -8.89
N ALA A 149 11.76 2.98 -10.17
CA ALA A 149 13.14 2.73 -10.62
C ALA A 149 14.12 3.81 -10.14
N ASP A 150 13.63 4.99 -9.72
CA ASP A 150 14.43 6.07 -9.15
C ASP A 150 14.62 5.91 -7.61
N ILE A 151 14.04 4.87 -6.99
CA ILE A 151 14.28 4.56 -5.58
C ILE A 151 15.66 3.91 -5.47
N ASP A 152 16.57 4.60 -4.81
CA ASP A 152 17.95 4.15 -4.65
C ASP A 152 18.19 3.50 -3.28
N TYR A 153 19.28 2.72 -3.18
CA TYR A 153 19.71 2.11 -1.92
C TYR A 153 20.39 3.17 -1.06
N SER A 154 19.98 3.25 0.20
CA SER A 154 20.56 4.19 1.15
C SER A 154 21.35 3.48 2.25
N THR A 155 22.41 4.12 2.70
CA THR A 155 23.15 3.72 3.91
C THR A 155 22.71 4.48 5.15
N GLN A 156 21.73 5.41 4.98
CA GLN A 156 21.23 6.24 6.07
C GLN A 156 20.19 5.50 6.90
N GLU A 157 20.13 5.82 8.19
CA GLU A 157 19.05 5.35 9.07
C GLU A 157 17.74 6.05 8.71
N THR A 158 16.64 5.32 8.83
CA THR A 158 15.31 5.83 8.50
C THR A 158 14.79 6.79 9.56
N ASN A 159 14.41 7.99 9.14
CA ASN A 159 13.72 8.97 9.98
C ASN A 159 12.21 8.88 9.78
N PHE A 160 11.57 7.93 10.46
CA PHE A 160 10.11 7.71 10.38
C PHE A 160 9.30 8.96 10.76
N THR A 161 9.76 9.73 11.75
CA THR A 161 9.04 10.94 12.17
C THR A 161 8.96 11.95 11.05
N LEU A 162 10.08 12.24 10.40
CA LEU A 162 10.13 13.18 9.28
C LEU A 162 9.41 12.62 8.05
N GLY A 163 9.68 11.37 7.69
CA GLY A 163 9.07 10.70 6.53
C GLY A 163 7.54 10.66 6.62
N LEU A 164 7.00 10.11 7.71
CA LEU A 164 5.54 9.95 7.88
C LEU A 164 4.82 11.29 8.13
N THR A 165 5.44 12.27 8.82
CA THR A 165 4.85 13.61 8.95
C THR A 165 4.81 14.32 7.60
N SER A 166 5.86 14.20 6.80
CA SER A 166 5.91 14.74 5.45
C SER A 166 4.90 14.09 4.52
N LEU A 167 4.63 12.79 4.70
CA LEU A 167 3.58 12.08 3.99
C LEU A 167 2.19 12.57 4.40
N ASP A 168 1.87 12.61 5.70
CA ASP A 168 0.57 13.07 6.23
C ASP A 168 0.21 14.47 5.70
N ALA A 169 1.19 15.38 5.65
CA ALA A 169 0.99 16.74 5.14
C ALA A 169 0.62 16.82 3.64
N ARG A 170 0.82 15.74 2.88
CA ARG A 170 0.50 15.66 1.44
C ARG A 170 -0.81 14.93 1.14
N LEU A 171 -1.43 14.37 2.17
CA LEU A 171 -2.68 13.63 2.02
C LEU A 171 -3.86 14.53 2.38
N ASP A 172 -4.70 14.78 1.38
CA ASP A 172 -5.86 15.66 1.42
C ASP A 172 -7.16 14.92 1.76
N ARG A 173 -7.15 13.59 1.72
CA ARG A 173 -8.32 12.73 2.02
C ARG A 173 -7.90 11.44 2.71
N ARG A 174 -8.89 10.76 3.33
CA ARG A 174 -8.69 9.43 3.89
C ARG A 174 -8.13 8.49 2.84
N SER A 175 -7.10 7.74 3.19
CA SER A 175 -6.33 6.89 2.28
C SER A 175 -5.94 5.59 2.97
N LEU A 176 -5.70 4.54 2.20
CA LEU A 176 -4.92 3.41 2.65
C LEU A 176 -3.43 3.73 2.45
N VAL A 177 -2.69 3.80 3.54
CA VAL A 177 -1.24 4.02 3.53
C VAL A 177 -0.57 2.69 3.83
N VAL A 178 0.09 2.11 2.83
CA VAL A 178 0.91 0.90 2.98
C VAL A 178 2.36 1.33 3.17
N ILE A 179 2.93 0.99 4.30
CA ILE A 179 4.31 1.32 4.67
C ILE A 179 5.15 0.05 4.58
N PHE A 180 6.09 0.02 3.64
CA PHE A 180 7.05 -1.05 3.45
C PHE A 180 8.31 -0.71 4.24
N THR A 181 8.60 -1.47 5.27
CA THR A 181 9.75 -1.22 6.14
C THR A 181 10.16 -2.47 6.91
N ASP A 182 11.28 -2.38 7.62
CA ASP A 182 11.70 -3.36 8.60
C ASP A 182 12.20 -2.68 9.88
N PHE A 183 12.25 -3.43 10.97
CA PHE A 183 12.64 -2.95 12.29
C PHE A 183 13.68 -3.88 12.92
N VAL A 184 14.71 -3.31 13.51
CA VAL A 184 15.72 -4.06 14.28
C VAL A 184 15.60 -3.76 15.77
N ASP A 185 15.25 -2.52 16.15
CA ASP A 185 15.28 -2.13 17.55
C ASP A 185 14.03 -1.36 18.00
N PRO A 186 13.57 -1.56 19.26
CA PRO A 186 12.40 -0.89 19.82
C PRO A 186 12.58 0.61 20.03
N ALA A 187 13.80 1.13 20.16
CA ALA A 187 14.04 2.54 20.44
C ALA A 187 13.73 3.41 19.21
N SER A 188 14.23 3.00 18.04
CA SER A 188 13.88 3.65 16.75
C SER A 188 12.37 3.59 16.47
N ALA A 189 11.72 2.49 16.87
CA ALA A 189 10.29 2.31 16.72
C ALA A 189 9.46 3.25 17.61
N GLU A 190 9.92 3.65 18.80
CA GLU A 190 9.12 4.46 19.72
C GLU A 190 8.79 5.86 19.18
N LEU A 191 9.72 6.52 18.50
CA LEU A 191 9.48 7.80 17.83
C LEU A 191 8.48 7.66 16.68
N MET A 192 8.55 6.56 15.95
CA MET A 192 7.63 6.22 14.88
C MET A 192 6.20 6.03 15.41
N LEU A 193 6.00 5.32 16.53
CA LEU A 193 4.68 5.01 17.09
C LEU A 193 3.84 6.25 17.36
N ARG A 194 4.45 7.35 17.82
CA ARG A 194 3.75 8.63 18.04
C ARG A 194 3.22 9.22 16.73
N THR A 195 3.99 9.11 15.66
CA THR A 195 3.60 9.59 14.33
C THR A 195 2.55 8.69 13.70
N VAL A 196 2.69 7.37 13.88
CA VAL A 196 1.70 6.37 13.43
C VAL A 196 0.35 6.62 14.07
N GLY A 197 0.27 6.88 15.39
CA GLY A 197 -1.00 7.17 16.07
C GLY A 197 -1.73 8.39 15.50
N ARG A 198 -1.01 9.41 14.99
CA ARG A 198 -1.62 10.54 14.29
C ARG A 198 -2.11 10.17 12.89
N LEU A 199 -1.35 9.33 12.20
CA LEU A 199 -1.69 8.88 10.84
C LEU A 199 -2.92 7.96 10.86
N THR A 200 -3.01 7.03 11.81
CA THR A 200 -4.16 6.11 11.99
C THR A 200 -5.45 6.80 12.36
N ALA A 201 -5.38 7.98 12.99
CA ALA A 201 -6.56 8.79 13.28
C ALA A 201 -7.26 9.32 12.01
N LYS A 202 -6.54 9.46 10.89
CA LYS A 202 -7.03 10.04 9.64
C LYS A 202 -7.12 9.01 8.50
N HIS A 203 -6.23 8.04 8.48
CA HIS A 203 -6.02 7.10 7.39
C HIS A 203 -6.11 5.65 7.89
N VAL A 204 -6.28 4.70 6.97
CA VAL A 204 -6.03 3.28 7.25
C VAL A 204 -4.55 3.04 7.01
N VAL A 205 -3.82 2.58 8.02
CA VAL A 205 -2.37 2.35 7.94
C VAL A 205 -2.10 0.86 8.01
N LEU A 206 -1.36 0.36 7.03
CA LEU A 206 -0.92 -1.03 6.94
C LEU A 206 0.61 -1.05 6.85
N PHE A 207 1.26 -1.68 7.82
CA PHE A 207 2.67 -2.01 7.72
C PHE A 207 2.84 -3.34 7.03
N LEU A 208 3.71 -3.39 6.03
CA LEU A 208 4.16 -4.62 5.40
C LEU A 208 5.59 -4.88 5.80
N ILE A 209 5.78 -5.98 6.52
CA ILE A 209 7.05 -6.37 7.13
C ILE A 209 7.43 -7.74 6.60
N MET A 210 8.66 -7.88 6.14
CA MET A 210 9.17 -9.17 5.65
C MET A 210 9.53 -10.08 6.83
N ARG A 211 9.13 -11.34 6.82
CA ARG A 211 9.59 -12.33 7.81
C ARG A 211 11.08 -12.55 7.64
N ASP A 212 11.75 -12.75 8.74
CA ASP A 212 13.18 -13.04 8.77
C ASP A 212 13.40 -14.56 8.98
N GLU A 213 13.24 -15.30 7.87
CA GLU A 213 13.40 -16.77 7.88
C GLU A 213 14.80 -17.21 8.35
N GLU A 214 15.83 -16.38 8.14
CA GLU A 214 17.19 -16.69 8.58
C GLU A 214 17.29 -16.66 10.10
N LEU A 215 16.77 -15.61 10.75
CA LEU A 215 16.72 -15.54 12.21
C LEU A 215 15.80 -16.63 12.80
N GLU A 216 14.64 -16.89 12.19
CA GLU A 216 13.75 -17.96 12.60
C GLU A 216 14.46 -19.31 12.53
N SER A 217 15.16 -19.62 11.44
CA SER A 217 15.90 -20.87 11.27
C SER A 217 17.04 -21.06 12.27
N VAL A 218 17.72 -19.98 12.67
CA VAL A 218 18.77 -20.02 13.69
C VAL A 218 18.19 -20.36 15.07
N VAL A 219 16.99 -19.87 15.38
CA VAL A 219 16.33 -20.16 16.67
C VAL A 219 15.77 -21.59 16.70
N ASP A 220 15.26 -22.09 15.57
CA ASP A 220 14.66 -23.42 15.48
C ASP A 220 15.71 -24.55 15.35
N ALA A 221 16.95 -24.21 14.97
CA ALA A 221 18.03 -25.17 14.85
C ALA A 221 18.47 -25.70 16.22
N VAL A 222 18.78 -27.00 16.30
CA VAL A 222 19.37 -27.59 17.50
C VAL A 222 20.84 -27.16 17.59
N PRO A 223 21.23 -26.39 18.62
CA PRO A 223 22.61 -25.91 18.75
C PRO A 223 23.60 -27.07 18.95
N GLN A 224 24.68 -27.08 18.20
CA GLN A 224 25.72 -28.14 18.24
C GLN A 224 26.92 -27.75 19.08
N ASP A 225 27.12 -26.46 19.32
CA ASP A 225 28.23 -25.90 20.07
C ASP A 225 27.82 -24.61 20.82
N SER A 226 28.75 -24.11 21.63
CA SER A 226 28.51 -22.88 22.42
C SER A 226 28.29 -21.63 21.56
N GLU A 227 28.90 -21.59 20.37
CA GLU A 227 28.72 -20.48 19.43
C GLU A 227 27.30 -20.49 18.80
N ALA A 228 26.82 -21.67 18.43
CA ALA A 228 25.46 -21.87 17.95
C ALA A 228 24.42 -21.47 19.02
N VAL A 229 24.65 -21.80 20.30
CA VAL A 229 23.83 -21.35 21.43
C VAL A 229 23.80 -19.82 21.51
N ALA A 230 24.99 -19.18 21.45
CA ALA A 230 25.08 -17.72 21.51
C ALA A 230 24.31 -17.05 20.33
N ARG A 231 24.48 -17.57 19.12
CA ARG A 231 23.73 -17.08 17.93
C ARG A 231 22.21 -17.24 18.12
N ALA A 232 21.75 -18.40 18.58
CA ALA A 232 20.32 -18.65 18.81
C ALA A 232 19.74 -17.71 19.88
N VAL A 233 20.48 -17.41 20.95
CA VAL A 233 20.05 -16.46 21.98
C VAL A 233 19.93 -15.04 21.41
N VAL A 234 20.90 -14.59 20.61
CA VAL A 234 20.85 -13.27 19.97
C VAL A 234 19.67 -13.20 18.97
N ALA A 235 19.55 -14.18 18.08
CA ALA A 235 18.45 -14.26 17.13
C ALA A 235 17.07 -14.24 17.82
N GLY A 236 16.91 -15.04 18.88
CA GLY A 236 15.68 -15.07 19.68
C GLY A 236 15.39 -13.74 20.40
N THR A 237 16.42 -12.97 20.76
CA THR A 237 16.24 -11.63 21.31
C THR A 237 15.75 -10.66 20.25
N LEU A 238 16.37 -10.62 19.08
CA LEU A 238 15.95 -9.77 17.96
C LEU A 238 14.51 -10.06 17.52
N LEU A 239 14.11 -11.34 17.41
CA LEU A 239 12.73 -11.72 17.08
C LEU A 239 11.74 -11.26 18.15
N ARG A 240 12.08 -11.32 19.45
CA ARG A 240 11.23 -10.80 20.53
C ARG A 240 11.07 -9.29 20.47
N GLU A 241 12.16 -8.57 20.24
CA GLU A 241 12.15 -7.10 20.10
C GLU A 241 11.28 -6.67 18.91
N ARG A 242 11.44 -7.33 17.76
CA ARG A 242 10.59 -7.13 16.58
C ARG A 242 9.12 -7.37 16.88
N LYS A 243 8.79 -8.45 17.56
CA LYS A 243 7.41 -8.76 17.96
C LYS A 243 6.80 -7.67 18.84
N LEU A 244 7.56 -7.14 19.79
CA LEU A 244 7.11 -6.02 20.63
C LEU A 244 6.79 -4.77 19.80
N VAL A 245 7.60 -4.44 18.80
CA VAL A 245 7.31 -3.31 17.90
C VAL A 245 6.01 -3.54 17.14
N ILE A 246 5.80 -4.74 16.60
CA ILE A 246 4.59 -5.12 15.87
C ILE A 246 3.35 -4.99 16.74
N GLU A 247 3.40 -5.49 17.97
CA GLU A 247 2.29 -5.38 18.93
C GLU A 247 1.97 -3.91 19.26
N ARG A 248 2.98 -3.07 19.44
CA ARG A 248 2.81 -1.64 19.68
C ARG A 248 2.21 -0.91 18.46
N LEU A 249 2.57 -1.29 17.23
CA LEU A 249 1.95 -0.76 16.02
C LEU A 249 0.47 -1.10 15.96
N ARG A 250 0.10 -2.34 16.29
CA ARG A 250 -1.30 -2.78 16.35
C ARG A 250 -2.08 -2.00 17.42
N LEU A 251 -1.48 -1.77 18.59
CA LEU A 251 -2.08 -0.94 19.64
C LEU A 251 -2.22 0.54 19.22
N ALA A 252 -1.34 1.04 18.37
CA ALA A 252 -1.45 2.39 17.78
C ALA A 252 -2.51 2.49 16.67
N GLY A 253 -3.23 1.40 16.39
CA GLY A 253 -4.32 1.34 15.41
C GLY A 253 -3.88 1.03 13.98
N ALA A 254 -2.63 0.64 13.77
CA ALA A 254 -2.16 0.18 12.47
C ALA A 254 -2.43 -1.32 12.27
N ASP A 255 -2.78 -1.70 11.04
CA ASP A 255 -2.72 -3.09 10.62
C ASP A 255 -1.26 -3.48 10.33
N VAL A 256 -0.88 -4.73 10.61
CA VAL A 256 0.46 -5.24 10.30
C VAL A 256 0.32 -6.57 9.57
N LEU A 257 0.88 -6.63 8.38
CA LEU A 257 1.02 -7.83 7.56
C LEU A 257 2.49 -8.27 7.58
N GLU A 258 2.73 -9.41 8.21
CA GLU A 258 4.01 -10.11 8.19
C GLU A 258 3.94 -11.19 7.11
N ALA A 259 4.77 -11.10 6.10
CA ALA A 259 4.72 -12.00 4.95
C ALA A 259 6.10 -12.55 4.60
N ASP A 260 6.10 -13.81 4.14
CA ASP A 260 7.24 -14.36 3.43
C ASP A 260 7.47 -13.56 2.14
N TRP A 261 8.74 -13.38 1.77
CA TRP A 261 9.10 -12.63 0.59
C TRP A 261 8.47 -13.18 -0.71
N ARG A 262 8.16 -14.49 -0.76
CA ARG A 262 7.53 -15.14 -1.93
C ARG A 262 6.06 -14.75 -2.10
N ASP A 263 5.37 -14.58 -0.97
CA ASP A 263 3.92 -14.37 -0.93
C ASP A 263 3.52 -12.92 -0.61
N MET A 264 4.50 -12.04 -0.36
CA MET A 264 4.28 -10.66 0.07
C MET A 264 3.37 -9.89 -0.89
N GLY A 265 3.60 -10.00 -2.19
CA GLY A 265 2.78 -9.35 -3.21
C GLY A 265 1.33 -9.85 -3.22
N PRO A 266 1.08 -11.16 -3.42
CA PRO A 266 -0.25 -11.75 -3.35
C PRO A 266 -1.01 -11.46 -2.04
N GLN A 267 -0.34 -11.59 -0.89
CA GLN A 267 -0.96 -11.32 0.41
C GLN A 267 -1.33 -9.83 0.57
N LEU A 268 -0.47 -8.92 0.11
CA LEU A 268 -0.76 -7.49 0.13
C LEU A 268 -1.96 -7.14 -0.74
N VAL A 269 -2.04 -7.70 -1.95
CA VAL A 269 -3.19 -7.51 -2.84
C VAL A 269 -4.47 -8.02 -2.20
N GLY A 270 -4.45 -9.23 -1.59
CA GLY A 270 -5.59 -9.75 -0.86
C GLY A 270 -6.03 -8.81 0.27
N ARG A 271 -5.07 -8.32 1.08
CA ARG A 271 -5.37 -7.40 2.18
C ARG A 271 -5.93 -6.06 1.69
N TYR A 272 -5.40 -5.52 0.59
CA TYR A 272 -5.93 -4.32 -0.06
C TYR A 272 -7.40 -4.52 -0.47
N LEU A 273 -7.72 -5.62 -1.14
CA LEU A 273 -9.08 -5.93 -1.58
C LEU A 273 -10.04 -6.10 -0.40
N ASP A 274 -9.61 -6.74 0.69
CA ASP A 274 -10.41 -6.88 1.91
C ASP A 274 -10.73 -5.52 2.56
N ILE A 275 -9.76 -4.61 2.62
CA ILE A 275 -9.94 -3.26 3.17
C ILE A 275 -10.91 -2.45 2.31
N VAL A 276 -10.80 -2.55 0.99
CA VAL A 276 -11.73 -1.89 0.04
C VAL A 276 -13.14 -2.45 0.17
N LYS A 277 -13.30 -3.79 0.19
CA LYS A 277 -14.61 -4.44 0.37
C LYS A 277 -15.28 -4.07 1.70
N ALA A 278 -14.50 -3.94 2.76
CA ALA A 278 -14.99 -3.53 4.08
C ALA A 278 -15.36 -2.02 4.17
N GLN A 279 -15.24 -1.25 3.07
CA GLN A 279 -15.52 0.19 3.02
C GLN A 279 -14.79 0.99 4.12
N ARG A 280 -13.55 0.61 4.43
CA ARG A 280 -12.75 1.27 5.47
C ARG A 280 -12.04 2.54 4.97
N LEU A 281 -12.15 2.88 3.67
CA LEU A 281 -11.49 4.00 2.99
C LEU A 281 -12.40 5.19 2.74
#